data_24e34ccea4cdd6ce98b2f3ffa5e4d592
#
_entry.id   24e34ccea4cdd6ce98b2f3ffa5e4d592
#
_cell.length_a   1.000
_cell.length_b   1.000
_cell.length_c   1.000
_cell.angle_alpha   90.00
_cell.angle_beta   90.00
_cell.angle_gamma   90.00
#
_symmetry.space_group_name_H-M   'P 1'
#
loop_
_entity.id
_entity.type
_entity.pdbx_description
1 polymer ?
#
loop_
_entity_poly.entity_id
_entity_poly.type
_entity_poly.pdbx_seq_one_letter_code
_entity_poly.pdbx_strand_id
1 'polypeptide(L)'
;LGIEWSEYIQMIDEMSKLNKQDIIDFANKYYKDNYAVVYKEQGEDIVEKVTKPNITPVSVNRESKTDFLNSLLSEEVNEIEPVFIDFENDINYGKIDEVPLHYMKNFENQRFELTYVFEAGTNVNPVNKIAFEYLQFLGTDSITSKQKQEILYKLGSEMSFNCSDDQVKINISGLDENFEETVKFLENFLSNFKSDEEALQKLKEDILKKRSDAKLNKQTILFNAMVNFAKYGENSPFTNKLTNEFINNIQSIDLVNKVRDVYASKHVVKYYGPRD
;
A
#
# COMPACT_ATOMS: atom_id res chain seq x y z
N LEU A 1 26.21 -8.34 -2.28
CA LEU A 1 25.69 -9.11 -3.43
C LEU A 1 26.80 -9.46 -4.45
N GLY A 2 28.02 -8.91 -4.35
CA GLY A 2 29.14 -9.19 -5.25
C GLY A 2 28.95 -8.68 -6.67
N ILE A 3 28.09 -7.70 -6.87
CA ILE A 3 27.83 -7.03 -8.13
C ILE A 3 28.58 -5.69 -8.11
N GLU A 4 29.33 -5.39 -9.15
CA GLU A 4 30.00 -4.10 -9.30
C GLU A 4 28.95 -2.98 -9.45
N TRP A 5 29.27 -1.78 -8.92
CA TRP A 5 28.34 -0.66 -8.96
C TRP A 5 27.94 -0.24 -10.37
N SER A 6 28.87 -0.33 -11.32
CA SER A 6 28.61 -0.07 -12.74
C SER A 6 27.59 -1.04 -13.34
N GLU A 7 27.66 -2.33 -12.98
CA GLU A 7 26.70 -3.34 -13.42
C GLU A 7 25.31 -3.08 -12.82
N TYR A 8 25.27 -2.65 -11.56
CA TYR A 8 24.00 -2.32 -10.91
C TYR A 8 23.28 -1.14 -11.58
N ILE A 9 24.01 -0.08 -11.96
CA ILE A 9 23.44 1.07 -12.70
C ILE A 9 22.94 0.65 -14.08
N GLN A 10 23.67 -0.22 -14.77
CA GLN A 10 23.32 -0.69 -16.12
C GLN A 10 22.14 -1.68 -16.11
N MET A 11 21.73 -2.20 -14.96
CA MET A 11 20.68 -3.22 -14.87
C MET A 11 19.36 -2.79 -15.53
N ILE A 12 18.96 -1.52 -15.39
CA ILE A 12 17.72 -1.00 -16.00
C ILE A 12 17.84 -0.99 -17.52
N ASP A 13 18.98 -0.58 -18.04
CA ASP A 13 19.24 -0.56 -19.48
C ASP A 13 19.29 -2.00 -20.07
N GLU A 14 19.86 -2.94 -19.33
CA GLU A 14 19.84 -4.36 -19.72
C GLU A 14 18.43 -4.94 -19.68
N MET A 15 17.63 -4.60 -18.65
CA MET A 15 16.23 -5.03 -18.56
C MET A 15 15.39 -4.50 -19.74
N SER A 16 15.65 -3.28 -20.21
CA SER A 16 14.92 -2.70 -21.34
C SER A 16 15.16 -3.41 -22.68
N LYS A 17 16.25 -4.17 -22.79
CA LYS A 17 16.59 -4.96 -24.00
C LYS A 17 15.93 -6.34 -24.03
N LEU A 18 15.37 -6.80 -22.89
CA LEU A 18 14.74 -8.11 -22.79
C LEU A 18 13.44 -8.15 -23.60
N ASN A 19 13.27 -9.23 -24.34
CA ASN A 19 12.07 -9.50 -25.10
C ASN A 19 11.32 -10.72 -24.54
N LYS A 20 10.12 -10.99 -25.06
CA LYS A 20 9.27 -12.10 -24.59
C LYS A 20 9.98 -13.46 -24.72
N GLN A 21 10.80 -13.66 -25.76
CA GLN A 21 11.47 -14.93 -26.00
C GLN A 21 12.54 -15.18 -24.93
N ASP A 22 13.29 -14.15 -24.51
CA ASP A 22 14.30 -14.27 -23.46
C ASP A 22 13.68 -14.77 -22.14
N ILE A 23 12.48 -14.28 -21.79
CA ILE A 23 11.75 -14.73 -20.61
C ILE A 23 11.29 -16.20 -20.75
N ILE A 24 10.80 -16.59 -21.93
CA ILE A 24 10.40 -17.98 -22.22
C ILE A 24 11.61 -18.91 -22.12
N ASP A 25 12.74 -18.52 -22.70
CA ASP A 25 13.97 -19.31 -22.70
C ASP A 25 14.53 -19.47 -21.28
N PHE A 26 14.49 -18.40 -20.50
CA PHE A 26 14.85 -18.46 -19.08
C PHE A 26 13.95 -19.45 -18.31
N ALA A 27 12.65 -19.35 -18.47
CA ALA A 27 11.70 -20.24 -17.81
C ALA A 27 11.94 -21.71 -18.21
N ASN A 28 12.11 -21.98 -19.51
CA ASN A 28 12.39 -23.32 -20.02
C ASN A 28 13.74 -23.88 -19.54
N LYS A 29 14.71 -23.01 -19.29
CA LYS A 29 16.03 -23.40 -18.78
C LYS A 29 16.02 -23.75 -17.30
N TYR A 30 15.32 -22.95 -16.48
CA TYR A 30 15.44 -23.01 -15.02
C TYR A 30 14.24 -23.65 -14.31
N TYR A 31 13.02 -23.58 -14.86
CA TYR A 31 11.83 -24.14 -14.24
C TYR A 31 11.59 -25.58 -14.76
N LYS A 32 12.35 -26.51 -14.23
CA LYS A 32 12.27 -27.94 -14.53
C LYS A 32 12.03 -28.73 -13.25
N ASP A 33 12.27 -30.03 -13.29
CA ASP A 33 12.07 -30.94 -12.15
C ASP A 33 13.13 -30.79 -11.03
N ASN A 34 14.08 -29.85 -11.16
CA ASN A 34 15.14 -29.57 -10.20
C ASN A 34 14.73 -28.54 -9.15
N TYR A 35 13.62 -28.79 -8.49
CA TYR A 35 13.13 -27.91 -7.42
C TYR A 35 13.07 -28.66 -6.07
N ALA A 36 13.16 -27.89 -4.97
CA ALA A 36 12.89 -28.37 -3.63
C ALA A 36 11.58 -27.79 -3.11
N VAL A 37 10.76 -28.60 -2.48
CA VAL A 37 9.51 -28.17 -1.88
C VAL A 37 9.65 -28.21 -0.37
N VAL A 38 9.31 -27.11 0.28
CA VAL A 38 9.22 -27.03 1.74
C VAL A 38 7.76 -26.93 2.12
N TYR A 39 7.27 -27.92 2.86
CA TYR A 39 5.89 -27.91 3.38
C TYR A 39 5.89 -27.26 4.75
N LYS A 40 4.98 -26.29 4.94
CA LYS A 40 4.68 -25.72 6.26
C LYS A 40 3.34 -26.27 6.70
N GLU A 41 3.36 -27.14 7.70
CA GLU A 41 2.18 -27.73 8.31
C GLU A 41 1.84 -27.03 9.63
N GLN A 42 0.55 -27.04 9.99
CA GLN A 42 0.14 -26.54 11.29
C GLN A 42 0.34 -27.62 12.33
N GLY A 43 1.11 -27.32 13.37
CA GLY A 43 1.38 -28.25 14.46
C GLY A 43 2.50 -27.77 15.36
N GLU A 44 2.76 -28.50 16.43
CA GLU A 44 3.94 -28.36 17.28
C GLU A 44 4.93 -29.46 16.92
N ASP A 45 6.13 -29.07 16.48
CA ASP A 45 7.21 -30.01 16.27
C ASP A 45 8.11 -30.07 17.53
N ILE A 46 8.44 -31.29 17.95
CA ILE A 46 9.36 -31.51 19.06
C ILE A 46 10.79 -31.40 18.51
N VAL A 47 11.28 -30.18 18.40
CA VAL A 47 12.65 -29.93 18.01
C VAL A 47 13.55 -29.99 19.25
N GLU A 48 14.56 -30.86 19.24
CA GLU A 48 15.59 -30.87 20.28
C GLU A 48 16.28 -29.50 20.32
N LYS A 49 16.16 -28.81 21.44
CA LYS A 49 16.80 -27.50 21.62
C LYS A 49 18.30 -27.71 21.80
N VAL A 50 19.06 -27.31 20.82
CA VAL A 50 20.53 -27.24 20.95
C VAL A 50 20.88 -26.26 22.06
N THR A 51 21.68 -26.70 23.03
CA THR A 51 22.16 -25.82 24.10
C THR A 51 22.94 -24.67 23.49
N LYS A 52 22.48 -23.44 23.75
CA LYS A 52 23.14 -22.24 23.24
C LYS A 52 24.57 -22.17 23.80
N PRO A 53 25.63 -22.15 22.99
CA PRO A 53 26.98 -22.02 23.46
C PRO A 53 27.18 -20.70 24.19
N ASN A 54 28.06 -20.67 25.18
CA ASN A 54 28.48 -19.45 25.84
C ASN A 54 29.23 -18.59 24.83
N ILE A 55 28.61 -17.50 24.41
CA ILE A 55 29.21 -16.52 23.50
C ILE A 55 29.84 -15.43 24.37
N THR A 56 31.17 -15.33 24.33
CA THR A 56 31.85 -14.19 24.93
C THR A 56 31.62 -12.94 24.07
N PRO A 57 31.10 -11.87 24.64
CA PRO A 57 30.93 -10.64 23.88
C PRO A 57 32.28 -10.15 23.33
N VAL A 58 32.38 -9.98 22.03
CA VAL A 58 33.55 -9.37 21.40
C VAL A 58 33.39 -7.83 21.50
N SER A 59 34.42 -7.20 22.10
CA SER A 59 34.43 -5.71 22.11
C SER A 59 34.63 -5.19 20.69
N VAL A 60 33.61 -4.55 20.18
CA VAL A 60 33.64 -3.92 18.84
C VAL A 60 33.87 -2.42 19.02
N ASN A 61 34.96 -1.91 18.43
CA ASN A 61 35.17 -0.48 18.34
C ASN A 61 34.20 0.11 17.29
N ARG A 62 33.11 0.70 17.75
CA ARG A 62 32.09 1.32 16.90
C ARG A 62 32.47 2.71 16.40
N GLU A 63 33.50 3.31 16.97
CA GLU A 63 34.01 4.64 16.60
C GLU A 63 35.11 4.56 15.52
N SER A 64 35.62 3.36 15.24
CA SER A 64 36.67 3.15 14.24
C SER A 64 36.12 3.40 12.84
N LYS A 65 36.77 4.30 12.12
CA LYS A 65 36.49 4.61 10.72
C LYS A 65 37.71 4.29 9.88
N THR A 66 37.48 3.85 8.65
CA THR A 66 38.57 3.64 7.68
C THR A 66 39.09 4.99 7.19
N ASP A 67 40.34 5.03 6.68
CA ASP A 67 40.91 6.24 6.07
C ASP A 67 40.07 6.76 4.90
N PHE A 68 39.49 5.82 4.10
CA PHE A 68 38.54 6.15 3.04
C PHE A 68 37.30 6.88 3.56
N LEU A 69 36.69 6.36 4.63
CA LEU A 69 35.51 7.02 5.23
C LEU A 69 35.88 8.38 5.81
N ASN A 70 37.06 8.51 6.45
CA ASN A 70 37.53 9.80 6.98
C ASN A 70 37.75 10.80 5.84
N SER A 71 38.34 10.39 4.72
CA SER A 71 38.53 11.30 3.56
C SER A 71 37.18 11.72 2.97
N LEU A 72 36.23 10.80 2.82
CA LEU A 72 34.88 11.10 2.32
C LEU A 72 34.14 12.09 3.25
N LEU A 73 34.23 11.90 4.56
CA LEU A 73 33.58 12.77 5.53
C LEU A 73 34.26 14.16 5.65
N SER A 74 35.49 14.29 5.17
CA SER A 74 36.22 15.58 5.13
C SER A 74 36.01 16.38 3.84
N GLU A 75 35.32 15.81 2.83
CA GLU A 75 35.00 16.56 1.62
C GLU A 75 33.96 17.64 1.92
N GLU A 76 34.23 18.84 1.42
CA GLU A 76 33.25 19.92 1.45
C GLU A 76 32.08 19.57 0.52
N VAL A 77 30.91 19.39 1.12
CA VAL A 77 29.66 19.15 0.36
C VAL A 77 28.88 20.45 0.32
N ASN A 78 28.53 20.90 -0.86
CA ASN A 78 27.58 21.99 -1.00
C ASN A 78 26.23 21.58 -0.39
N GLU A 79 25.74 22.37 0.55
CA GLU A 79 24.43 22.15 1.13
C GLU A 79 23.37 22.24 0.02
N ILE A 80 22.53 21.22 -0.06
CA ILE A 80 21.36 21.24 -0.95
C ILE A 80 20.27 22.01 -0.23
N GLU A 81 19.93 23.17 -0.76
CA GLU A 81 18.79 23.93 -0.23
C GLU A 81 17.51 23.17 -0.56
N PRO A 82 16.68 22.84 0.44
CA PRO A 82 15.42 22.16 0.19
C PRO A 82 14.45 23.10 -0.54
N VAL A 83 13.84 22.59 -1.61
CA VAL A 83 12.76 23.29 -2.31
C VAL A 83 11.44 22.80 -1.72
N PHE A 84 10.73 23.71 -1.07
CA PHE A 84 9.41 23.43 -0.51
C PHE A 84 8.31 23.80 -1.51
N ILE A 85 7.20 23.05 -1.46
CA ILE A 85 5.99 23.39 -2.22
C ILE A 85 5.42 24.69 -1.68
N ASP A 86 5.24 25.66 -2.55
CA ASP A 86 4.49 26.88 -2.27
C ASP A 86 2.99 26.62 -2.53
N PHE A 87 2.23 26.45 -1.46
CA PHE A 87 0.80 26.10 -1.55
C PHE A 87 -0.04 27.19 -2.24
N GLU A 88 0.43 28.42 -2.33
CA GLU A 88 -0.28 29.51 -3.01
C GLU A 88 0.05 29.58 -4.50
N ASN A 89 1.28 29.25 -4.90
CA ASN A 89 1.75 29.42 -6.27
C ASN A 89 1.91 28.11 -7.04
N ASP A 90 2.25 27.00 -6.39
CA ASP A 90 2.48 25.71 -7.07
C ASP A 90 1.20 24.90 -7.24
N ILE A 91 0.15 25.17 -6.44
CA ILE A 91 -1.11 24.46 -6.49
C ILE A 91 -2.19 25.36 -7.12
N ASN A 92 -2.80 24.85 -8.16
CA ASN A 92 -3.98 25.50 -8.77
C ASN A 92 -5.25 24.98 -8.08
N TYR A 93 -6.16 25.90 -7.79
CA TYR A 93 -7.45 25.61 -7.16
C TYR A 93 -8.57 25.88 -8.14
N GLY A 94 -9.38 24.89 -8.42
CA GLY A 94 -10.51 24.95 -9.33
C GLY A 94 -11.71 24.16 -8.85
N LYS A 95 -12.64 23.90 -9.74
CA LYS A 95 -13.82 23.05 -9.51
C LYS A 95 -14.13 22.24 -10.75
N ILE A 96 -14.63 21.04 -10.52
CA ILE A 96 -15.33 20.24 -11.52
C ILE A 96 -16.80 20.22 -11.06
N ASP A 97 -17.68 20.94 -11.76
CA ASP A 97 -19.01 21.29 -11.26
C ASP A 97 -18.92 21.93 -9.86
N GLU A 98 -19.48 21.30 -8.82
CA GLU A 98 -19.41 21.78 -7.44
C GLU A 98 -18.29 21.16 -6.61
N VAL A 99 -17.52 20.21 -7.19
CA VAL A 99 -16.45 19.49 -6.48
C VAL A 99 -15.15 20.27 -6.56
N PRO A 100 -14.51 20.64 -5.44
CA PRO A 100 -13.22 21.30 -5.45
C PRO A 100 -12.14 20.43 -6.10
N LEU A 101 -11.33 21.04 -6.96
CA LEU A 101 -10.16 20.44 -7.61
C LEU A 101 -8.91 21.15 -7.14
N HIS A 102 -7.97 20.39 -6.59
CA HIS A 102 -6.60 20.83 -6.34
C HIS A 102 -5.69 20.18 -7.37
N TYR A 103 -5.01 21.00 -8.15
CA TYR A 103 -4.23 20.55 -9.28
C TYR A 103 -2.80 21.05 -9.19
N MET A 104 -1.85 20.15 -9.44
CA MET A 104 -0.44 20.50 -9.60
C MET A 104 0.13 19.77 -10.83
N LYS A 105 0.84 20.52 -11.69
CA LYS A 105 1.41 19.95 -12.91
C LYS A 105 2.66 19.15 -12.62
N ASN A 106 2.74 17.94 -13.18
CA ASN A 106 3.93 17.10 -13.18
C ASN A 106 4.79 17.44 -14.40
N PHE A 107 5.96 18.03 -14.17
CA PHE A 107 6.94 18.36 -15.20
C PHE A 107 8.03 17.29 -15.37
N GLU A 108 8.09 16.31 -14.44
CA GLU A 108 9.17 15.34 -14.35
C GLU A 108 8.97 14.13 -15.28
N ASN A 109 7.72 13.70 -15.45
CA ASN A 109 7.42 12.51 -16.22
C ASN A 109 5.96 12.47 -16.69
N GLN A 110 5.59 11.41 -17.43
CA GLN A 110 4.25 11.20 -17.97
C GLN A 110 3.37 10.32 -17.06
N ARG A 111 3.50 10.46 -15.74
CA ARG A 111 2.63 9.77 -14.79
C ARG A 111 1.63 10.73 -14.20
N PHE A 112 0.44 10.22 -13.97
CA PHE A 112 -0.61 10.93 -13.24
C PHE A 112 -0.96 10.23 -11.93
N GLU A 113 -1.48 11.01 -11.01
CA GLU A 113 -2.16 10.56 -9.80
C GLU A 113 -3.45 11.38 -9.63
N LEU A 114 -4.57 10.70 -9.50
CA LEU A 114 -5.88 11.29 -9.22
C LEU A 114 -6.42 10.71 -7.91
N THR A 115 -6.71 11.57 -6.95
CA THR A 115 -7.17 11.16 -5.62
C THR A 115 -8.46 11.86 -5.24
N TYR A 116 -9.48 11.08 -4.90
CA TYR A 116 -10.69 11.57 -4.24
C TYR A 116 -10.49 11.50 -2.73
N VAL A 117 -10.65 12.61 -2.03
CA VAL A 117 -10.42 12.73 -0.58
C VAL A 117 -11.73 13.06 0.11
N PHE A 118 -12.17 12.15 0.99
CA PHE A 118 -13.38 12.28 1.80
C PHE A 118 -13.01 12.44 3.27
N GLU A 119 -13.61 13.39 3.98
CA GLU A 119 -13.46 13.53 5.44
C GLU A 119 -14.36 12.51 6.16
N ALA A 120 -14.05 11.25 5.97
CA ALA A 120 -14.84 10.10 6.40
C ALA A 120 -13.96 8.99 7.00
N GLY A 121 -12.92 9.35 7.74
CA GLY A 121 -12.02 8.39 8.38
C GLY A 121 -12.66 7.59 9.51
N THR A 122 -11.87 6.77 10.20
CA THR A 122 -12.35 5.91 11.30
C THR A 122 -12.83 6.71 12.49
N ASN A 123 -12.39 7.96 12.67
CA ASN A 123 -12.90 8.87 13.71
C ASN A 123 -14.36 9.27 13.46
N VAL A 124 -14.80 9.33 12.19
CA VAL A 124 -16.19 9.56 11.81
C VAL A 124 -17.00 8.27 11.92
N ASN A 125 -16.50 7.18 11.34
CA ASN A 125 -17.13 5.88 11.43
C ASN A 125 -16.10 4.74 11.26
N PRO A 126 -15.85 3.92 12.29
CA PRO A 126 -14.86 2.85 12.21
C PRO A 126 -15.21 1.74 11.20
N VAL A 127 -16.46 1.64 10.73
CA VAL A 127 -16.90 0.71 9.69
C VAL A 127 -16.29 1.08 8.33
N ASN A 128 -15.98 2.36 8.10
CA ASN A 128 -15.42 2.82 6.83
C ASN A 128 -14.12 2.09 6.48
N LYS A 129 -13.30 1.79 7.47
CA LYS A 129 -12.05 1.05 7.23
C LYS A 129 -12.33 -0.33 6.62
N ILE A 130 -13.22 -1.11 7.21
CA ILE A 130 -13.55 -2.45 6.69
C ILE A 130 -14.24 -2.34 5.32
N ALA A 131 -15.10 -1.34 5.13
CA ALA A 131 -15.80 -1.13 3.88
C ALA A 131 -14.85 -0.85 2.71
N PHE A 132 -13.83 0.00 2.92
CA PHE A 132 -12.85 0.32 1.88
C PHE A 132 -11.77 -0.75 1.71
N GLU A 133 -11.42 -1.51 2.78
CA GLU A 133 -10.63 -2.73 2.65
C GLU A 133 -11.38 -3.81 1.83
N TYR A 134 -12.69 -3.95 2.05
CA TYR A 134 -13.52 -4.90 1.31
C TYR A 134 -13.66 -4.53 -0.17
N LEU A 135 -13.78 -3.25 -0.50
CA LEU A 135 -13.92 -2.75 -1.88
C LEU A 135 -12.78 -3.22 -2.80
N GLN A 136 -11.58 -3.45 -2.26
CA GLN A 136 -10.44 -3.93 -3.04
C GLN A 136 -10.69 -5.31 -3.66
N PHE A 137 -11.48 -6.15 -3.01
CA PHE A 137 -11.76 -7.53 -3.43
C PHE A 137 -12.97 -7.65 -4.34
N LEU A 138 -13.70 -6.56 -4.55
CA LEU A 138 -14.93 -6.58 -5.32
C LEU A 138 -14.70 -6.48 -6.84
N GLY A 139 -15.63 -7.07 -7.59
CA GLY A 139 -15.83 -6.88 -9.01
C GLY A 139 -17.14 -6.15 -9.30
N THR A 140 -17.59 -6.24 -10.55
CA THR A 140 -18.91 -5.80 -11.02
C THR A 140 -19.70 -7.00 -11.58
N ASP A 141 -20.90 -6.77 -12.13
CA ASP A 141 -21.63 -7.84 -12.81
C ASP A 141 -20.89 -8.40 -14.04
N SER A 142 -20.02 -7.59 -14.66
CA SER A 142 -19.35 -7.93 -15.92
C SER A 142 -17.90 -8.35 -15.76
N ILE A 143 -17.24 -7.99 -14.65
CA ILE A 143 -15.83 -8.28 -14.40
C ILE A 143 -15.61 -8.75 -12.96
N THR A 144 -14.81 -9.80 -12.82
CA THR A 144 -14.33 -10.28 -11.51
C THR A 144 -13.24 -9.39 -10.95
N SER A 145 -12.93 -9.51 -9.66
CA SER A 145 -11.78 -8.82 -9.03
C SER A 145 -10.46 -9.14 -9.73
N LYS A 146 -10.26 -10.38 -10.18
CA LYS A 146 -9.07 -10.76 -10.97
C LYS A 146 -9.01 -10.04 -12.31
N GLN A 147 -10.11 -10.03 -13.06
CA GLN A 147 -10.18 -9.31 -14.35
C GLN A 147 -9.97 -7.80 -14.17
N LYS A 148 -10.46 -7.22 -13.06
CA LYS A 148 -10.17 -5.83 -12.69
C LYS A 148 -8.66 -5.57 -12.62
N GLN A 149 -7.91 -6.43 -11.93
CA GLN A 149 -6.45 -6.31 -11.84
C GLN A 149 -5.76 -6.48 -13.20
N GLU A 150 -6.24 -7.42 -14.03
CA GLU A 150 -5.70 -7.62 -15.39
C GLU A 150 -5.94 -6.41 -16.30
N ILE A 151 -7.09 -5.74 -16.17
CA ILE A 151 -7.38 -4.50 -16.92
C ILE A 151 -6.46 -3.38 -16.47
N LEU A 152 -6.34 -3.14 -15.16
CA LEU A 152 -5.45 -2.12 -14.62
C LEU A 152 -3.99 -2.36 -15.02
N TYR A 153 -3.54 -3.61 -14.97
CA TYR A 153 -2.20 -3.97 -15.43
C TYR A 153 -1.96 -3.62 -16.89
N LYS A 154 -2.91 -3.92 -17.78
CA LYS A 154 -2.82 -3.57 -19.21
C LYS A 154 -2.81 -2.07 -19.46
N LEU A 155 -3.50 -1.30 -18.61
CA LEU A 155 -3.50 0.17 -18.65
C LEU A 155 -2.24 0.78 -18.02
N GLY A 156 -1.34 -0.02 -17.43
CA GLY A 156 -0.21 0.49 -16.66
C GLY A 156 -0.65 1.36 -15.50
N SER A 157 -1.76 0.98 -14.85
CA SER A 157 -2.42 1.78 -13.82
C SER A 157 -2.65 0.98 -12.54
N GLU A 158 -2.72 1.69 -11.42
CA GLU A 158 -2.99 1.15 -10.10
C GLU A 158 -4.17 1.88 -9.47
N MET A 159 -5.02 1.14 -8.77
CA MET A 159 -6.15 1.66 -8.03
C MET A 159 -6.08 1.21 -6.57
N SER A 160 -6.22 2.14 -5.65
CA SER A 160 -6.17 1.85 -4.22
C SER A 160 -7.26 2.57 -3.43
N PHE A 161 -7.69 1.94 -2.35
CA PHE A 161 -8.70 2.44 -1.41
C PHE A 161 -8.11 2.43 -0.01
N ASN A 162 -8.00 3.59 0.60
CA ASN A 162 -7.40 3.74 1.91
C ASN A 162 -8.33 4.48 2.86
N CYS A 163 -8.45 4.01 4.09
CA CYS A 163 -9.16 4.68 5.16
C CYS A 163 -8.21 4.87 6.34
N SER A 164 -7.84 6.12 6.60
CA SER A 164 -7.08 6.56 7.78
C SER A 164 -8.03 6.95 8.92
N ASP A 165 -7.49 7.53 9.98
CA ASP A 165 -8.28 8.01 11.11
C ASP A 165 -9.21 9.17 10.71
N ASP A 166 -8.75 10.06 9.82
CA ASP A 166 -9.50 11.27 9.46
C ASP A 166 -10.13 11.19 8.06
N GLN A 167 -9.53 10.46 7.12
CA GLN A 167 -9.88 10.52 5.72
C GLN A 167 -10.02 9.14 5.08
N VAL A 168 -10.93 9.08 4.10
CA VAL A 168 -10.93 8.03 3.07
C VAL A 168 -10.34 8.63 1.81
N LYS A 169 -9.46 7.86 1.15
CA LYS A 169 -8.85 8.21 -0.13
C LYS A 169 -9.12 7.10 -1.14
N ILE A 170 -9.64 7.49 -2.29
CA ILE A 170 -9.71 6.66 -3.49
C ILE A 170 -8.66 7.21 -4.44
N ASN A 171 -7.62 6.43 -4.71
CA ASN A 171 -6.51 6.84 -5.55
C ASN A 171 -6.46 5.99 -6.81
N ILE A 172 -6.20 6.63 -7.93
CA ILE A 172 -5.84 5.98 -9.17
C ILE A 172 -4.63 6.70 -9.79
N SER A 173 -3.64 5.92 -10.20
CA SER A 173 -2.42 6.43 -10.82
C SER A 173 -2.02 5.59 -12.02
N GLY A 174 -1.25 6.14 -12.93
CA GLY A 174 -0.82 5.42 -14.12
C GLY A 174 -0.09 6.29 -15.14
N LEU A 175 -0.02 5.78 -16.36
CA LEU A 175 0.55 6.49 -17.51
C LEU A 175 -0.49 7.45 -18.09
N ASP A 176 -0.08 8.67 -18.40
CA ASP A 176 -0.97 9.73 -18.90
C ASP A 176 -1.64 9.37 -20.24
N GLU A 177 -0.98 8.61 -21.09
CA GLU A 177 -1.56 8.14 -22.35
C GLU A 177 -2.87 7.34 -22.15
N ASN A 178 -3.00 6.66 -20.98
CA ASN A 178 -4.16 5.86 -20.61
C ASN A 178 -5.08 6.56 -19.59
N PHE A 179 -4.87 7.85 -19.31
CA PHE A 179 -5.61 8.60 -18.28
C PHE A 179 -7.12 8.48 -18.43
N GLU A 180 -7.64 8.80 -19.62
CA GLU A 180 -9.10 8.84 -19.84
C GLU A 180 -9.74 7.46 -19.69
N GLU A 181 -9.09 6.42 -20.21
CA GLU A 181 -9.59 5.05 -20.12
C GLU A 181 -9.54 4.57 -18.67
N THR A 182 -8.46 4.91 -17.95
CA THR A 182 -8.27 4.56 -16.55
C THR A 182 -9.30 5.24 -15.64
N VAL A 183 -9.57 6.53 -15.83
CA VAL A 183 -10.59 7.26 -15.06
C VAL A 183 -12.00 6.73 -15.37
N LYS A 184 -12.33 6.51 -16.64
CA LYS A 184 -13.61 5.90 -17.03
C LYS A 184 -13.80 4.52 -16.40
N PHE A 185 -12.72 3.75 -16.31
CA PHE A 185 -12.76 2.45 -15.66
C PHE A 185 -13.04 2.57 -14.15
N LEU A 186 -12.36 3.49 -13.44
CA LEU A 186 -12.61 3.77 -12.04
C LEU A 186 -14.06 4.16 -11.78
N GLU A 187 -14.58 5.16 -12.51
CA GLU A 187 -15.94 5.67 -12.36
C GLU A 187 -16.99 4.57 -12.64
N ASN A 188 -16.77 3.78 -13.69
CA ASN A 188 -17.63 2.64 -13.97
C ASN A 188 -17.59 1.58 -12.86
N PHE A 189 -16.41 1.28 -12.32
CA PHE A 189 -16.26 0.37 -11.19
C PHE A 189 -17.00 0.91 -9.96
N LEU A 190 -16.76 2.16 -9.57
CA LEU A 190 -17.38 2.79 -8.39
C LEU A 190 -18.92 2.89 -8.51
N SER A 191 -19.44 2.97 -9.72
CA SER A 191 -20.88 2.99 -9.96
C SER A 191 -21.53 1.60 -9.94
N ASN A 192 -20.76 0.52 -10.22
CA ASN A 192 -21.30 -0.79 -10.52
C ASN A 192 -20.75 -1.94 -9.67
N PHE A 193 -19.88 -1.69 -8.68
CA PHE A 193 -19.35 -2.76 -7.85
C PHE A 193 -20.45 -3.50 -7.08
N LYS A 194 -20.24 -4.80 -6.86
CA LYS A 194 -21.22 -5.69 -6.26
C LYS A 194 -20.67 -6.37 -5.01
N SER A 195 -21.59 -6.73 -4.13
CA SER A 195 -21.29 -7.52 -2.94
C SER A 195 -20.82 -8.94 -3.31
N ASP A 196 -19.89 -9.46 -2.51
CA ASP A 196 -19.33 -10.81 -2.62
C ASP A 196 -19.15 -11.38 -1.20
N GLU A 197 -20.03 -12.30 -0.81
CA GLU A 197 -20.01 -12.87 0.54
C GLU A 197 -18.75 -13.73 0.79
N GLU A 198 -18.22 -14.41 -0.23
CA GLU A 198 -17.00 -15.20 -0.08
C GLU A 198 -15.80 -14.30 0.18
N ALA A 199 -15.68 -13.19 -0.56
CA ALA A 199 -14.65 -12.19 -0.35
C ALA A 199 -14.76 -11.56 1.05
N LEU A 200 -15.98 -11.26 1.52
CA LEU A 200 -16.20 -10.76 2.87
C LEU A 200 -15.79 -11.77 3.95
N GLN A 201 -16.15 -13.02 3.78
CA GLN A 201 -15.80 -14.06 4.75
C GLN A 201 -14.28 -14.20 4.89
N LYS A 202 -13.53 -14.20 3.80
CA LYS A 202 -12.07 -14.22 3.79
C LYS A 202 -11.47 -12.99 4.49
N LEU A 203 -12.04 -11.82 4.23
CA LEU A 203 -11.59 -10.57 4.89
C LEU A 203 -11.84 -10.61 6.41
N LYS A 204 -13.01 -11.12 6.86
CA LYS A 204 -13.29 -11.30 8.29
C LYS A 204 -12.26 -12.21 8.96
N GLU A 205 -11.97 -13.35 8.36
CA GLU A 205 -10.98 -14.30 8.86
C GLU A 205 -9.58 -13.68 8.96
N ASP A 206 -9.17 -12.93 7.94
CA ASP A 206 -7.88 -12.22 7.93
C ASP A 206 -7.81 -11.16 9.03
N ILE A 207 -8.85 -10.34 9.21
CA ILE A 207 -8.92 -9.34 10.27
C ILE A 207 -8.81 -9.99 11.66
N LEU A 208 -9.59 -11.06 11.91
CA LEU A 208 -9.59 -11.74 13.19
C LEU A 208 -8.24 -12.42 13.47
N LYS A 209 -7.64 -13.01 12.46
CA LYS A 209 -6.29 -13.59 12.56
C LYS A 209 -5.25 -12.52 12.85
N LYS A 210 -5.20 -11.42 12.10
CA LYS A 210 -4.30 -10.29 12.34
C LYS A 210 -4.42 -9.75 13.76
N ARG A 211 -5.64 -9.69 14.32
CA ARG A 211 -5.87 -9.29 15.72
C ARG A 211 -5.28 -10.28 16.71
N SER A 212 -5.42 -11.58 16.44
CA SER A 212 -4.82 -12.62 17.28
C SER A 212 -3.30 -12.56 17.25
N ASP A 213 -2.72 -12.46 16.05
CA ASP A 213 -1.27 -12.39 15.84
C ASP A 213 -0.67 -11.12 16.49
N ALA A 214 -1.38 -9.99 16.42
CA ALA A 214 -0.95 -8.73 17.05
C ALA A 214 -0.76 -8.84 18.56
N LYS A 215 -1.54 -9.69 19.24
CA LYS A 215 -1.39 -9.93 20.69
C LYS A 215 -0.11 -10.70 21.04
N LEU A 216 0.47 -11.40 20.08
CA LEU A 216 1.72 -12.15 20.23
C LEU A 216 2.95 -11.34 19.80
N ASN A 217 2.74 -10.22 19.14
CA ASN A 217 3.82 -9.40 18.61
C ASN A 217 4.28 -8.36 19.65
N LYS A 218 5.49 -8.55 20.17
CA LYS A 218 6.08 -7.70 21.21
C LYS A 218 6.24 -6.23 20.77
N GLN A 219 6.56 -5.98 19.50
CA GLN A 219 6.69 -4.61 18.97
C GLN A 219 5.33 -3.93 18.90
N THR A 220 4.29 -4.64 18.45
CA THR A 220 2.93 -4.10 18.45
C THR A 220 2.45 -3.76 19.86
N ILE A 221 2.74 -4.61 20.83
CA ILE A 221 2.39 -4.35 22.23
C ILE A 221 3.15 -3.13 22.76
N LEU A 222 4.47 -3.04 22.52
CA LEU A 222 5.30 -1.96 23.03
C LEU A 222 5.00 -0.62 22.34
N PHE A 223 5.08 -0.58 21.00
CA PHE A 223 5.02 0.69 20.27
C PHE A 223 3.59 1.14 19.94
N ASN A 224 2.63 0.24 19.85
CA ASN A 224 1.24 0.61 19.61
C ASN A 224 0.41 0.60 20.90
N ALA A 225 0.32 -0.51 21.62
CA ALA A 225 -0.55 -0.57 22.80
C ALA A 225 -0.06 0.33 23.93
N MET A 226 1.20 0.20 24.35
CA MET A 226 1.75 1.00 25.46
C MET A 226 1.82 2.49 25.15
N VAL A 227 2.28 2.86 23.95
CA VAL A 227 2.38 4.27 23.54
C VAL A 227 0.99 4.90 23.46
N ASN A 228 0.00 4.21 22.90
CA ASN A 228 -1.38 4.72 22.87
C ASN A 228 -1.98 4.82 24.27
N PHE A 229 -1.72 3.83 25.15
CA PHE A 229 -2.18 3.90 26.53
C PHE A 229 -1.52 5.07 27.28
N ALA A 230 -0.22 5.29 27.10
CA ALA A 230 0.49 6.41 27.73
C ALA A 230 -0.04 7.79 27.25
N LYS A 231 -0.46 7.91 26.00
CA LYS A 231 -0.98 9.16 25.43
C LYS A 231 -2.47 9.41 25.77
N TYR A 232 -3.28 8.37 25.75
CA TYR A 232 -4.74 8.50 25.74
C TYR A 232 -5.45 7.71 26.85
N GLY A 233 -4.73 6.90 27.64
CA GLY A 233 -5.32 6.02 28.65
C GLY A 233 -6.10 4.85 28.05
N GLU A 234 -7.15 4.42 28.74
CA GLU A 234 -7.94 3.25 28.33
C GLU A 234 -8.73 3.46 27.03
N ASN A 235 -9.16 4.71 26.76
CA ASN A 235 -9.92 5.09 25.56
C ASN A 235 -9.00 5.64 24.49
N SER A 236 -8.23 4.76 23.87
CA SER A 236 -7.27 5.12 22.82
C SER A 236 -7.73 4.65 21.44
N PRO A 237 -7.21 5.24 20.35
CA PRO A 237 -7.45 4.73 18.99
C PRO A 237 -7.07 3.24 18.83
N PHE A 238 -6.12 2.75 19.62
CA PHE A 238 -5.71 1.35 19.63
C PHE A 238 -6.80 0.42 20.21
N THR A 239 -7.56 0.89 21.19
CA THR A 239 -8.63 0.12 21.87
C THR A 239 -10.01 0.37 21.26
N ASN A 240 -10.24 1.54 20.67
CA ASN A 240 -11.52 1.92 20.05
C ASN A 240 -11.68 1.25 18.66
N LYS A 241 -11.86 -0.07 18.68
CA LYS A 241 -12.03 -0.90 17.47
C LYS A 241 -13.39 -1.59 17.49
N LEU A 242 -13.91 -1.86 16.31
CA LEU A 242 -15.11 -2.70 16.15
C LEU A 242 -14.88 -4.05 16.86
N THR A 243 -15.88 -4.53 17.59
CA THR A 243 -15.79 -5.82 18.28
C THR A 243 -15.67 -6.98 17.30
N ASN A 244 -15.16 -8.12 17.78
CA ASN A 244 -15.11 -9.33 16.94
C ASN A 244 -16.52 -9.83 16.60
N GLU A 245 -17.48 -9.66 17.52
CA GLU A 245 -18.88 -9.97 17.29
C GLU A 245 -19.46 -9.13 16.14
N PHE A 246 -19.20 -7.80 16.17
CA PHE A 246 -19.63 -6.92 15.07
C PHE A 246 -19.05 -7.36 13.73
N ILE A 247 -17.74 -7.68 13.68
CA ILE A 247 -17.08 -8.14 12.44
C ILE A 247 -17.70 -9.44 11.94
N ASN A 248 -17.99 -10.40 12.82
CA ASN A 248 -18.61 -11.65 12.44
C ASN A 248 -20.02 -11.47 11.85
N ASN A 249 -20.78 -10.50 12.35
CA ASN A 249 -22.18 -10.32 12.00
C ASN A 249 -22.44 -9.35 10.84
N ILE A 250 -21.46 -8.49 10.47
CA ILE A 250 -21.65 -7.53 9.37
C ILE A 250 -21.91 -8.23 8.06
N GLN A 251 -22.83 -7.68 7.26
CA GLN A 251 -23.21 -8.23 5.96
C GLN A 251 -22.49 -7.49 4.83
N SER A 252 -22.26 -8.16 3.72
CA SER A 252 -21.59 -7.57 2.54
C SER A 252 -22.35 -6.36 1.98
N ILE A 253 -23.67 -6.43 1.99
CA ILE A 253 -24.51 -5.31 1.49
C ILE A 253 -24.38 -4.06 2.36
N ASP A 254 -24.15 -4.21 3.69
CA ASP A 254 -23.96 -3.08 4.58
C ASP A 254 -22.67 -2.32 4.24
N LEU A 255 -21.60 -3.08 3.92
CA LEU A 255 -20.33 -2.50 3.51
C LEU A 255 -20.42 -1.83 2.13
N VAL A 256 -21.11 -2.45 1.18
CA VAL A 256 -21.40 -1.86 -0.14
C VAL A 256 -22.14 -0.52 0.02
N ASN A 257 -23.20 -0.51 0.82
CA ASN A 257 -23.96 0.72 1.07
C ASN A 257 -23.09 1.78 1.77
N LYS A 258 -22.23 1.37 2.71
CA LYS A 258 -21.33 2.29 3.39
C LYS A 258 -20.32 2.94 2.42
N VAL A 259 -19.76 2.20 1.47
CA VAL A 259 -18.90 2.78 0.42
C VAL A 259 -19.67 3.77 -0.43
N ARG A 260 -20.90 3.42 -0.84
CA ARG A 260 -21.75 4.32 -1.65
C ARG A 260 -22.11 5.62 -0.91
N ASP A 261 -22.42 5.52 0.38
CA ASP A 261 -22.72 6.69 1.22
C ASP A 261 -21.52 7.65 1.28
N VAL A 262 -20.31 7.10 1.50
CA VAL A 262 -19.08 7.90 1.53
C VAL A 262 -18.80 8.50 0.16
N TYR A 263 -18.90 7.71 -0.90
CA TYR A 263 -18.65 8.17 -2.27
C TYR A 263 -19.62 9.29 -2.71
N ALA A 264 -20.87 9.26 -2.27
CA ALA A 264 -21.85 10.31 -2.51
C ALA A 264 -21.68 11.56 -1.63
N SER A 265 -20.76 11.52 -0.65
CA SER A 265 -20.55 12.65 0.25
C SER A 265 -19.63 13.72 -0.36
N LYS A 266 -19.56 14.89 0.32
CA LYS A 266 -18.65 15.96 -0.10
C LYS A 266 -17.20 15.48 -0.06
N HIS A 267 -16.46 15.83 -1.12
CA HIS A 267 -15.06 15.43 -1.27
C HIS A 267 -14.26 16.48 -2.04
N VAL A 268 -12.96 16.31 -2.07
CA VAL A 268 -12.03 17.10 -2.86
C VAL A 268 -11.32 16.15 -3.82
N VAL A 269 -11.20 16.57 -5.06
CA VAL A 269 -10.39 15.88 -6.08
C VAL A 269 -9.01 16.53 -6.10
N LYS A 270 -7.97 15.69 -6.04
CA LYS A 270 -6.58 16.11 -6.21
C LYS A 270 -6.02 15.46 -7.45
N TYR A 271 -5.40 16.26 -8.29
CA TYR A 271 -4.70 15.79 -9.49
C TYR A 271 -3.25 16.24 -9.49
N TYR A 272 -2.34 15.31 -9.69
CA TYR A 272 -0.96 15.54 -10.01
C TYR A 272 -0.62 14.80 -11.31
N GLY A 273 -0.26 15.53 -12.36
CA GLY A 273 -0.04 14.91 -13.67
C GLY A 273 0.41 15.92 -14.72
N PRO A 274 0.79 15.44 -15.92
CA PRO A 274 1.37 16.28 -16.96
C PRO A 274 0.33 17.15 -17.72
N ARG A 275 -0.97 16.87 -17.57
CA ARG A 275 -2.05 17.61 -18.27
C ARG A 275 -2.26 19.00 -17.67
N ASP A 276 -2.79 19.90 -18.49
CA ASP A 276 -3.24 21.24 -18.06
C ASP A 276 -4.69 21.21 -17.61
#